data_313f27eec8adfbb7b455dce241034c9e
#
_entry.id   313f27eec8adfbb7b455dce241034c9e
#
_cell.length_a   1.000
_cell.length_b   1.000
_cell.length_c   1.000
_cell.angle_alpha   90.00
_cell.angle_beta   90.00
_cell.angle_gamma   90.00
#
_symmetry.space_group_name_H-M   'P 1'
#
loop_
_entity.id
_entity.type
_entity.pdbx_description
1 polymer ?
#
loop_
_entity_poly.entity_id
_entity_poly.type
_entity_poly.pdbx_seq_one_letter_code
_entity_poly.pdbx_strand_id
1 'polypeptide(L)'
;MHIPPEAWGPFFWHTIHIVALGYPSEPSHAHKKAAKEFYESLKILIPCPVCKDHYVEHLEKYPLTPHLDRRTDLFRWTILLHNEVNKALDKPLFTETQVIDYYKRLGERQRSPVITSADFAETDMRSFTKGLGVGIAVSLAAGIVY
;
A
#
# COMPACT_ATOMS: atom_id res chain seq x y z
N MET A 1 -1.69 21.93 -2.99
CA MET A 1 -1.02 20.79 -3.69
C MET A 1 -2.07 19.70 -3.90
N HIS A 2 -2.23 19.23 -5.13
CA HIS A 2 -3.14 18.12 -5.44
C HIS A 2 -2.29 16.89 -5.80
N ILE A 3 -2.47 15.79 -5.05
CA ILE A 3 -1.82 14.50 -5.33
C ILE A 3 -2.92 13.56 -5.86
N PRO A 4 -2.76 13.00 -7.07
CA PRO A 4 -3.79 12.15 -7.66
C PRO A 4 -3.95 10.82 -6.92
N PRO A 5 -5.15 10.20 -6.94
CA PRO A 5 -5.44 8.94 -6.25
C PRO A 5 -4.48 7.79 -6.60
N GLU A 6 -3.98 7.75 -7.83
CA GLU A 6 -3.02 6.75 -8.30
C GLU A 6 -1.69 6.83 -7.55
N ALA A 7 -1.31 8.01 -7.08
CA ALA A 7 -0.07 8.23 -6.36
C ALA A 7 -0.20 7.94 -4.86
N TRP A 8 -1.26 8.42 -4.18
CA TRP A 8 -1.43 8.22 -2.73
C TRP A 8 -2.21 6.95 -2.36
N GLY A 9 -3.06 6.47 -3.25
CA GLY A 9 -3.95 5.33 -2.97
C GLY A 9 -3.23 4.07 -2.52
N PRO A 10 -2.11 3.64 -3.16
CA PRO A 10 -1.33 2.49 -2.68
C PRO A 10 -0.87 2.64 -1.23
N PHE A 11 -0.42 3.82 -0.79
CA PHE A 11 -0.01 4.06 0.59
C PHE A 11 -1.17 3.94 1.58
N PHE A 12 -2.34 4.46 1.21
CA PHE A 12 -3.55 4.33 2.03
C PHE A 12 -3.97 2.86 2.17
N TRP A 13 -4.00 2.10 1.08
CA TRP A 13 -4.33 0.68 1.13
C TRP A 13 -3.34 -0.13 1.96
N HIS A 14 -2.05 0.15 1.83
CA HIS A 14 -1.04 -0.47 2.70
C HIS A 14 -1.30 -0.15 4.17
N THR A 15 -1.58 1.11 4.50
CA THR A 15 -1.89 1.53 5.87
C THR A 15 -3.13 0.81 6.40
N ILE A 16 -4.23 0.79 5.65
CA ILE A 16 -5.48 0.12 5.99
C ILE A 16 -5.25 -1.37 6.29
N HIS A 17 -4.53 -2.08 5.44
CA HIS A 17 -4.23 -3.50 5.62
C HIS A 17 -3.26 -3.75 6.79
N ILE A 18 -2.19 -2.94 6.93
CA ILE A 18 -1.18 -3.12 7.99
C ILE A 18 -1.79 -2.87 9.37
N VAL A 19 -2.67 -1.87 9.52
CA VAL A 19 -3.42 -1.64 10.77
C VAL A 19 -4.26 -2.88 11.14
N ALA A 20 -4.94 -3.49 10.17
CA ALA A 20 -5.72 -4.71 10.41
C ALA A 20 -4.83 -5.92 10.72
N LEU A 21 -3.66 -6.05 10.09
CA LEU A 21 -2.69 -7.12 10.40
C LEU A 21 -2.08 -6.96 11.79
N GLY A 22 -1.87 -5.73 12.26
CA GLY A 22 -1.39 -5.43 13.61
C GLY A 22 -2.47 -5.53 14.70
N TYR A 23 -3.75 -5.70 14.32
CA TYR A 23 -4.85 -5.78 15.27
C TYR A 23 -4.75 -7.03 16.15
N PRO A 24 -5.08 -6.98 17.46
CA PRO A 24 -5.04 -8.16 18.32
C PRO A 24 -5.97 -9.27 17.86
N SER A 25 -5.59 -10.55 18.09
CA SER A 25 -6.48 -11.69 17.87
C SER A 25 -7.69 -11.67 18.79
N GLU A 26 -7.49 -11.18 20.01
CA GLU A 26 -8.52 -10.97 21.05
C GLU A 26 -8.53 -9.48 21.43
N PRO A 27 -9.27 -8.65 20.70
CA PRO A 27 -9.25 -7.21 20.92
C PRO A 27 -10.05 -6.81 22.14
N SER A 28 -9.49 -5.96 22.99
CA SER A 28 -10.22 -5.29 24.08
C SER A 28 -11.20 -4.26 23.52
N HIS A 29 -12.10 -3.77 24.39
CA HIS A 29 -13.00 -2.66 24.04
C HIS A 29 -12.24 -1.42 23.52
N ALA A 30 -11.09 -1.09 24.12
CA ALA A 30 -10.25 0.02 23.68
C ALA A 30 -9.71 -0.21 22.24
N HIS A 31 -9.27 -1.44 21.91
CA HIS A 31 -8.84 -1.78 20.57
C HIS A 31 -9.97 -1.66 19.55
N LYS A 32 -11.18 -2.15 19.88
CA LYS A 32 -12.35 -2.04 19.01
C LYS A 32 -12.75 -0.59 18.76
N LYS A 33 -12.74 0.23 19.81
CA LYS A 33 -13.01 1.65 19.72
C LYS A 33 -12.00 2.36 18.82
N ALA A 34 -10.70 2.16 19.07
CA ALA A 34 -9.64 2.79 18.28
C ALA A 34 -9.68 2.38 16.79
N ALA A 35 -9.89 1.09 16.52
CA ALA A 35 -10.05 0.61 15.14
C ALA A 35 -11.27 1.24 14.47
N LYS A 36 -12.41 1.29 15.17
CA LYS A 36 -13.63 1.93 14.66
C LYS A 36 -13.37 3.41 14.33
N GLU A 37 -12.79 4.16 15.25
CA GLU A 37 -12.46 5.57 15.05
C GLU A 37 -11.51 5.77 13.86
N PHE A 38 -10.49 4.93 13.74
CA PHE A 38 -9.54 4.98 12.63
C PHE A 38 -10.23 4.79 11.28
N TYR A 39 -10.93 3.67 11.07
CA TYR A 39 -11.56 3.38 9.78
C TYR A 39 -12.71 4.32 9.46
N GLU A 40 -13.51 4.74 10.44
CA GLU A 40 -14.58 5.71 10.22
C GLU A 40 -14.07 7.13 9.92
N SER A 41 -12.91 7.52 10.45
CA SER A 41 -12.31 8.82 10.15
C SER A 41 -11.91 8.98 8.69
N LEU A 42 -11.67 7.89 7.97
CA LEU A 42 -11.32 7.92 6.55
C LEU A 42 -12.44 8.51 5.67
N LYS A 43 -13.70 8.49 6.12
CA LYS A 43 -14.81 9.21 5.48
C LYS A 43 -14.53 10.70 5.29
N ILE A 44 -13.70 11.26 6.18
CA ILE A 44 -13.37 12.68 6.21
C ILE A 44 -11.94 12.92 5.70
N LEU A 45 -11.00 12.01 6.03
CA LEU A 45 -9.57 12.22 5.83
C LEU A 45 -9.04 11.77 4.47
N ILE A 46 -9.75 10.95 3.71
CA ILE A 46 -9.35 10.59 2.33
C ILE A 46 -9.22 11.88 1.50
N PRO A 47 -8.07 12.15 0.84
CA PRO A 47 -7.80 13.45 0.21
C PRO A 47 -8.51 13.65 -1.16
N CYS A 48 -9.53 12.88 -1.47
CA CYS A 48 -10.28 12.92 -2.73
C CYS A 48 -11.78 12.94 -2.43
N PRO A 49 -12.53 13.98 -2.80
CA PRO A 49 -13.97 14.07 -2.50
C PRO A 49 -14.78 12.88 -3.03
N VAL A 50 -14.64 12.53 -4.30
CA VAL A 50 -15.34 11.39 -4.91
C VAL A 50 -14.97 10.07 -4.23
N CYS A 51 -13.70 9.91 -3.82
CA CYS A 51 -13.27 8.71 -3.11
C CYS A 51 -13.87 8.62 -1.69
N LYS A 52 -14.14 9.75 -1.04
CA LYS A 52 -14.88 9.79 0.24
C LYS A 52 -16.30 9.28 0.08
N ASP A 53 -17.00 9.78 -0.94
CA ASP A 53 -18.39 9.40 -1.20
C ASP A 53 -18.48 7.88 -1.45
N HIS A 54 -17.63 7.33 -2.31
CA HIS A 54 -17.53 5.88 -2.53
C HIS A 54 -17.18 5.12 -1.25
N TYR A 55 -16.29 5.67 -0.41
CA TYR A 55 -15.93 5.03 0.85
C TYR A 55 -17.11 4.98 1.82
N VAL A 56 -17.94 6.03 1.88
CA VAL A 56 -19.19 6.06 2.67
C VAL A 56 -20.14 4.97 2.16
N GLU A 57 -20.38 4.87 0.86
CA GLU A 57 -21.20 3.83 0.25
C GLU A 57 -20.71 2.42 0.59
N HIS A 58 -19.38 2.22 0.56
CA HIS A 58 -18.79 0.93 0.93
C HIS A 58 -19.00 0.60 2.41
N LEU A 59 -18.92 1.59 3.32
CA LEU A 59 -19.18 1.38 4.74
C LEU A 59 -20.66 1.09 5.04
N GLU A 60 -21.57 1.67 4.27
CA GLU A 60 -23.01 1.36 4.37
C GLU A 60 -23.28 -0.07 3.89
N LYS A 61 -22.70 -0.48 2.77
CA LYS A 61 -22.82 -1.82 2.21
C LYS A 61 -22.15 -2.89 3.06
N TYR A 62 -21.01 -2.57 3.66
CA TYR A 62 -20.17 -3.46 4.45
C TYR A 62 -19.83 -2.83 5.81
N PRO A 63 -20.78 -2.81 6.76
CA PRO A 63 -20.56 -2.19 8.07
C PRO A 63 -19.35 -2.76 8.81
N LEU A 64 -18.53 -1.89 9.38
CA LEU A 64 -17.29 -2.27 10.06
C LEU A 64 -17.52 -3.07 11.35
N THR A 65 -18.53 -2.69 12.14
CA THR A 65 -18.73 -3.18 13.52
C THR A 65 -18.70 -4.71 13.67
N PRO A 66 -19.32 -5.51 12.78
CA PRO A 66 -19.28 -6.97 12.88
C PRO A 66 -17.88 -7.58 12.71
N HIS A 67 -16.94 -6.83 12.16
CA HIS A 67 -15.59 -7.31 11.83
C HIS A 67 -14.54 -6.94 12.89
N LEU A 68 -14.94 -6.28 14.00
CA LEU A 68 -14.02 -5.82 15.04
C LEU A 68 -13.71 -6.89 16.12
N ASP A 69 -14.32 -8.05 16.07
CA ASP A 69 -14.17 -9.08 17.11
C ASP A 69 -12.89 -9.91 16.97
N ARG A 70 -12.30 -9.96 15.78
CA ARG A 70 -11.07 -10.72 15.50
C ARG A 70 -10.21 -10.03 14.45
N ARG A 71 -8.89 -10.18 14.56
CA ARG A 71 -7.93 -9.73 13.55
C ARG A 71 -8.28 -10.22 12.14
N THR A 72 -8.58 -11.52 12.02
CA THR A 72 -8.89 -12.15 10.73
C THR A 72 -10.11 -11.54 10.07
N ASP A 73 -11.15 -11.23 10.85
CA ASP A 73 -12.38 -10.66 10.32
C ASP A 73 -12.17 -9.21 9.88
N LEU A 74 -11.43 -8.44 10.67
CA LEU A 74 -11.06 -7.07 10.30
C LEU A 74 -10.18 -7.05 9.04
N PHE A 75 -9.20 -7.96 8.95
CA PHE A 75 -8.33 -8.03 7.77
C PHE A 75 -9.10 -8.43 6.51
N ARG A 76 -9.98 -9.43 6.59
CA ARG A 76 -10.88 -9.81 5.48
C ARG A 76 -11.77 -8.66 5.04
N TRP A 77 -12.30 -7.91 5.99
CA TRP A 77 -13.10 -6.72 5.69
C TRP A 77 -12.30 -5.69 4.90
N THR A 78 -11.04 -5.43 5.24
CA THR A 78 -10.21 -4.50 4.47
C THR A 78 -9.95 -4.99 3.04
N ILE A 79 -9.79 -6.30 2.82
CA ILE A 79 -9.64 -6.89 1.49
C ILE A 79 -10.94 -6.75 0.69
N LEU A 80 -12.08 -6.96 1.33
CA LEU A 80 -13.40 -6.78 0.72
C LEU A 80 -13.57 -5.36 0.19
N LEU A 81 -13.29 -4.34 1.02
CA LEU A 81 -13.38 -2.95 0.59
C LEU A 81 -12.41 -2.63 -0.56
N HIS A 82 -11.17 -3.11 -0.49
CA HIS A 82 -10.20 -2.90 -1.55
C HIS A 82 -10.65 -3.53 -2.87
N ASN A 83 -11.24 -4.71 -2.82
CA ASN A 83 -11.79 -5.38 -4.00
C ASN A 83 -13.01 -4.65 -4.59
N GLU A 84 -13.85 -4.02 -3.79
CA GLU A 84 -14.93 -3.17 -4.32
C GLU A 84 -14.38 -1.98 -5.11
N VAL A 85 -13.32 -1.34 -4.60
CA VAL A 85 -12.64 -0.26 -5.33
C VAL A 85 -11.95 -0.81 -6.60
N ASN A 86 -11.28 -1.96 -6.51
CA ASN A 86 -10.67 -2.59 -7.68
C ASN A 86 -11.72 -2.91 -8.76
N LYS A 87 -12.87 -3.43 -8.36
CA LYS A 87 -13.99 -3.72 -9.25
C LYS A 87 -14.51 -2.46 -9.95
N ALA A 88 -14.68 -1.36 -9.21
CA ALA A 88 -15.11 -0.08 -9.78
C ALA A 88 -14.08 0.52 -10.75
N LEU A 89 -12.79 0.18 -10.60
CA LEU A 89 -11.68 0.63 -11.44
C LEU A 89 -11.27 -0.38 -12.52
N ASP A 90 -12.05 -1.45 -12.72
CA ASP A 90 -11.73 -2.56 -13.65
C ASP A 90 -10.33 -3.15 -13.43
N LYS A 91 -9.92 -3.26 -12.16
CA LYS A 91 -8.64 -3.85 -11.72
C LYS A 91 -8.84 -5.29 -11.25
N PRO A 92 -7.76 -6.12 -11.27
CA PRO A 92 -7.82 -7.48 -10.74
C PRO A 92 -8.28 -7.54 -9.28
N LEU A 93 -9.12 -8.52 -8.97
CA LEU A 93 -9.54 -8.81 -7.61
C LEU A 93 -8.55 -9.78 -6.97
N PHE A 94 -8.30 -9.60 -5.67
CA PHE A 94 -7.35 -10.42 -4.92
C PHE A 94 -8.08 -11.30 -3.90
N THR A 95 -7.66 -12.56 -3.81
CA THR A 95 -8.09 -13.47 -2.74
C THR A 95 -7.36 -13.15 -1.44
N GLU A 96 -7.94 -13.57 -0.30
CA GLU A 96 -7.29 -13.45 1.01
C GLU A 96 -5.89 -14.07 1.02
N THR A 97 -5.73 -15.26 0.43
CA THR A 97 -4.44 -15.95 0.34
C THR A 97 -3.40 -15.13 -0.41
N GLN A 98 -3.76 -14.55 -1.56
CA GLN A 98 -2.84 -13.71 -2.34
C GLN A 98 -2.38 -12.47 -1.54
N VAL A 99 -3.29 -11.83 -0.80
CA VAL A 99 -2.95 -10.68 0.01
C VAL A 99 -2.09 -11.07 1.22
N ILE A 100 -2.39 -12.18 1.89
CA ILE A 100 -1.55 -12.71 2.98
C ILE A 100 -0.14 -13.04 2.48
N ASP A 101 -0.01 -13.73 1.35
CA ASP A 101 1.28 -14.09 0.77
C ASP A 101 2.08 -12.87 0.33
N TYR A 102 1.40 -11.82 -0.15
CA TYR A 102 2.03 -10.55 -0.44
C TYR A 102 2.66 -9.93 0.81
N TYR A 103 1.92 -9.82 1.94
CA TYR A 103 2.44 -9.23 3.17
C TYR A 103 3.49 -10.11 3.86
N LYS A 104 3.41 -11.44 3.77
CA LYS A 104 4.48 -12.34 4.21
C LYS A 104 5.79 -12.04 3.47
N ARG A 105 5.75 -12.03 2.13
CA ARG A 105 6.93 -11.71 1.31
C ARG A 105 7.47 -10.30 1.57
N LEU A 106 6.59 -9.33 1.84
CA LEU A 106 6.99 -7.98 2.21
C LEU A 106 7.76 -7.97 3.53
N GLY A 107 7.29 -8.71 4.54
CA GLY A 107 7.98 -8.88 5.83
C GLY A 107 9.33 -9.58 5.70
N GLU A 108 9.43 -10.62 4.87
CA GLU A 108 10.66 -11.36 4.64
C GLU A 108 11.75 -10.51 3.95
N ARG A 109 11.36 -9.60 3.07
CA ARG A 109 12.30 -8.72 2.36
C ARG A 109 12.94 -7.66 3.25
N GLN A 110 12.38 -7.39 4.42
CA GLN A 110 12.81 -6.31 5.34
C GLN A 110 12.99 -4.94 4.66
N ARG A 111 12.30 -4.72 3.54
CA ARG A 111 12.34 -3.48 2.76
C ARG A 111 10.94 -2.86 2.71
N SER A 112 10.89 -1.55 2.86
CA SER A 112 9.65 -0.80 2.67
C SER A 112 9.19 -0.87 1.20
N PRO A 113 7.88 -1.00 0.91
CA PRO A 113 7.35 -0.79 -0.44
C PRO A 113 7.42 0.69 -0.85
N VAL A 114 7.72 1.57 0.09
CA VAL A 114 7.89 3.01 -0.12
C VAL A 114 9.35 3.29 -0.44
N ILE A 115 9.61 4.15 -1.41
CA ILE A 115 10.96 4.62 -1.74
C ILE A 115 11.57 5.29 -0.49
N THR A 116 12.70 4.77 -0.05
CA THR A 116 13.46 5.27 1.10
C THR A 116 14.73 5.97 0.63
N SER A 117 15.43 6.66 1.52
CA SER A 117 16.75 7.22 1.23
C SER A 117 17.76 6.16 0.76
N ALA A 118 17.63 4.92 1.22
CA ALA A 118 18.44 3.80 0.76
C ALA A 118 18.16 3.44 -0.70
N ASP A 119 16.91 3.52 -1.14
CA ASP A 119 16.53 3.26 -2.54
C ASP A 119 17.07 4.35 -3.47
N PHE A 120 17.08 5.60 -3.01
CA PHE A 120 17.73 6.69 -3.75
C PHE A 120 19.24 6.46 -3.87
N ALA A 121 19.92 6.10 -2.79
CA ALA A 121 21.35 5.81 -2.80
C ALA A 121 21.70 4.63 -3.71
N GLU A 122 20.88 3.56 -3.71
CA GLU A 122 21.04 2.43 -4.63
C GLU A 122 20.84 2.83 -6.09
N THR A 123 19.85 3.68 -6.36
CA THR A 123 19.57 4.18 -7.72
C THR A 123 20.69 5.06 -8.22
N ASP A 124 21.19 5.98 -7.38
CA ASP A 124 22.31 6.85 -7.71
C ASP A 124 23.60 6.05 -7.99
N MET A 125 23.87 5.03 -7.14
CA MET A 125 25.02 4.16 -7.33
C MET A 125 24.93 3.35 -8.63
N ARG A 126 23.76 2.80 -8.95
CA ARG A 126 23.52 2.07 -10.20
C ARG A 126 23.65 2.99 -11.42
N SER A 127 23.18 4.22 -11.33
CA SER A 127 23.30 5.23 -12.39
C SER A 127 24.75 5.64 -12.59
N PHE A 128 25.47 5.84 -11.49
CA PHE A 128 26.91 6.16 -11.51
C PHE A 128 27.73 5.02 -12.14
N THR A 129 27.52 3.77 -11.74
CA THR A 129 28.24 2.62 -12.31
C THR A 129 27.93 2.39 -13.79
N LYS A 130 26.68 2.60 -14.23
CA LYS A 130 26.32 2.55 -15.65
C LYS A 130 27.00 3.68 -16.43
N GLY A 131 26.99 4.90 -15.91
CA GLY A 131 27.65 6.06 -16.52
C GLY A 131 29.17 5.85 -16.65
N LEU A 132 29.81 5.29 -15.62
CA LEU A 132 31.23 4.94 -15.64
C LEU A 132 31.54 3.87 -16.71
N GLY A 133 30.71 2.82 -16.80
CA GLY A 133 30.85 1.76 -17.80
C GLY A 133 30.73 2.29 -19.23
N VAL A 134 29.76 3.15 -19.49
CA VAL A 134 29.60 3.81 -20.81
C VAL A 134 30.78 4.72 -21.10
N GLY A 135 31.24 5.51 -20.13
CA GLY A 135 32.39 6.40 -20.31
C GLY A 135 33.67 5.64 -20.66
N ILE A 136 33.94 4.51 -20.00
CA ILE A 136 35.10 3.65 -20.29
C ILE A 136 34.97 3.05 -21.70
N ALA A 137 33.80 2.55 -22.10
CA ALA A 137 33.59 1.97 -23.40
C ALA A 137 33.79 2.99 -24.53
N VAL A 138 33.29 4.23 -24.37
CA VAL A 138 33.47 5.30 -25.33
C VAL A 138 34.95 5.69 -25.43
N SER A 139 35.67 5.79 -24.31
CA SER A 139 37.12 6.13 -24.32
C SER A 139 37.96 5.06 -25.00
N LEU A 140 37.64 3.78 -24.78
CA LEU A 140 38.32 2.67 -25.48
C LEU A 140 38.04 2.67 -26.97
N ALA A 141 36.79 2.92 -27.38
CA ALA A 141 36.42 3.00 -28.80
C ALA A 141 37.12 4.18 -29.50
N ALA A 142 37.27 5.34 -28.83
CA ALA A 142 37.96 6.52 -29.38
C ALA A 142 39.48 6.29 -29.44
N GLY A 143 40.08 5.47 -28.55
CA GLY A 143 41.51 5.16 -28.55
C GLY A 143 41.96 4.18 -29.64
N ILE A 144 41.00 3.51 -30.33
CA ILE A 144 41.30 2.59 -31.45
C ILE A 144 41.40 3.32 -32.81
N VAL A 145 41.11 4.61 -32.87
CA VAL A 145 41.05 5.43 -34.10
C VAL A 145 42.33 6.24 -34.33
N TYR A 146 43.41 6.00 -33.57
CA TYR A 146 44.71 6.61 -33.80
C TYR A 146 45.78 5.55 -34.06
#